data_0be104131a454ad8cbc6a18bc22aad1d
#
_entry.id   0be104131a454ad8cbc6a18bc22aad1d
#
_cell.length_a   1.000
_cell.length_b   1.000
_cell.length_c   1.000
_cell.angle_alpha   90.00
_cell.angle_beta   90.00
_cell.angle_gamma   90.00
#
_symmetry.space_group_name_H-M   'P 1'
#
loop_
_entity.id
_entity.type
_entity.pdbx_description
1 polymer ?
#
loop_
_entity_poly.entity_id
_entity_poly.type
_entity_poly.pdbx_seq_one_letter_code
_entity_poly.pdbx_strand_id
1 'polypeptide(L)'
;MVYESTRDRNRKINPSEAILQGLSEEGGLFVLRDLGEKKLDLNNLIDKNYYQVAEAVLKLFVDFTDEEIKNCVENAYRGKFSHEKITPLVELSDGYVLELFKGPTSAFKDVGLSLLPQLTKTALTKVNDKNDILILTATSGDTGKAALEGFKDVDRTKIMVFYPNDGVSVVQKTQMQTQEGKNTKVCAIHGNFDDAQSGIKELFVDNEFKKQLLEKNIKLSSANSINIGRLIPQVVYYVVAYLDLVNNKKIILGDEVNFVVPTGNFGNILAGYYAEQIGLPINKLICASNNNNVLYDFLTTGIYDKNRDFLKTVSPSMDILISSNLERLLYYVSGRDNEYIARLMKELKETGRFEVTPEILSIIKEKFQAGYTTDEDTKEIIKKIYNKDNYLLDTHTAVAYKVLLDNLDKNHANIVLSTASPYKFTESVYSSLNAPSNEDEFTLMEKLHEQTKVDIPKNLQGLNKKEIRHKDVINKEDMKKYILEKLGEL
;
A
#
# COMPACT_ATOMS: atom_id res chain seq x y z
N MET A 1 -5.45 2.28 -24.71
CA MET A 1 -5.27 2.43 -23.25
C MET A 1 -4.68 3.81 -22.99
N VAL A 2 -5.41 4.65 -22.26
CA VAL A 2 -5.04 6.04 -21.97
C VAL A 2 -5.25 6.32 -20.49
N TYR A 3 -4.23 6.88 -19.85
CA TYR A 3 -4.34 7.45 -18.51
C TYR A 3 -4.61 8.95 -18.61
N GLU A 4 -5.40 9.47 -17.69
CA GLU A 4 -5.65 10.91 -17.58
C GLU A 4 -5.54 11.35 -16.11
N SER A 5 -5.37 12.65 -15.90
CA SER A 5 -5.37 13.20 -14.55
C SER A 5 -6.78 13.28 -13.99
N THR A 6 -6.95 13.01 -12.71
CA THR A 6 -8.22 13.22 -11.99
C THR A 6 -8.68 14.68 -11.98
N ARG A 7 -7.78 15.65 -12.19
CA ARG A 7 -8.07 17.10 -12.09
C ARG A 7 -7.94 17.87 -13.41
N ASP A 8 -7.38 17.23 -14.46
CA ASP A 8 -7.23 17.87 -15.78
C ASP A 8 -7.55 16.86 -16.90
N ARG A 9 -8.68 17.05 -17.55
CA ARG A 9 -9.15 16.24 -18.69
C ARG A 9 -8.20 16.28 -19.90
N ASN A 10 -7.40 17.34 -20.04
CA ASN A 10 -6.49 17.52 -21.18
C ASN A 10 -5.16 16.78 -20.97
N ARG A 11 -4.84 16.43 -19.72
CA ARG A 11 -3.61 15.70 -19.38
C ARG A 11 -3.81 14.20 -19.61
N LYS A 12 -3.49 13.77 -20.84
CA LYS A 12 -3.59 12.37 -21.28
C LYS A 12 -2.20 11.84 -21.60
N ILE A 13 -1.88 10.68 -21.10
CA ILE A 13 -0.59 10.02 -21.26
C ILE A 13 -0.77 8.51 -21.46
N ASN A 14 0.26 7.83 -21.95
CA ASN A 14 0.26 6.39 -22.03
C ASN A 14 0.56 5.74 -20.65
N PRO A 15 0.32 4.44 -20.47
CA PRO A 15 0.57 3.73 -19.20
C PRO A 15 2.01 3.84 -18.72
N SER A 16 2.98 3.71 -19.63
CA SER A 16 4.40 3.82 -19.30
C SER A 16 4.75 5.19 -18.72
N GLU A 17 4.27 6.26 -19.31
CA GLU A 17 4.47 7.62 -18.80
C GLU A 17 3.79 7.82 -17.44
N ALA A 18 2.59 7.26 -17.22
CA ALA A 18 1.87 7.37 -15.95
C ALA A 18 2.64 6.71 -14.79
N ILE A 19 3.27 5.56 -15.04
CA ILE A 19 4.12 4.86 -14.07
C ILE A 19 5.37 5.68 -13.76
N LEU A 20 6.03 6.24 -14.78
CA LEU A 20 7.27 7.00 -14.60
C LEU A 20 7.06 8.33 -13.88
N GLN A 21 5.98 9.06 -14.22
CA GLN A 21 5.68 10.34 -13.57
C GLN A 21 5.10 10.16 -12.16
N GLY A 22 4.25 9.14 -11.96
CA GLY A 22 3.61 8.83 -10.68
C GLY A 22 2.54 9.83 -10.24
N LEU A 23 2.70 11.12 -10.55
CA LEU A 23 1.79 12.23 -10.20
C LEU A 23 1.73 13.22 -11.37
N SER A 24 0.56 13.78 -11.63
CA SER A 24 0.41 14.84 -12.62
C SER A 24 0.95 16.19 -12.10
N GLU A 25 1.36 17.09 -13.02
CA GLU A 25 2.02 18.34 -12.68
C GLU A 25 1.16 19.29 -11.83
N GLU A 26 -0.16 19.29 -12.06
CA GLU A 26 -1.13 20.05 -11.26
C GLU A 26 -1.51 19.38 -9.95
N GLY A 27 -0.92 18.21 -9.65
CA GLY A 27 -1.11 17.43 -8.42
C GLY A 27 -2.27 16.44 -8.48
N GLY A 28 -2.92 16.27 -9.64
CA GLY A 28 -3.91 15.21 -9.87
C GLY A 28 -3.30 13.83 -9.99
N LEU A 29 -4.09 12.79 -9.75
CA LEU A 29 -3.66 11.40 -9.82
C LEU A 29 -3.98 10.79 -11.18
N PHE A 30 -3.09 9.95 -11.70
CA PHE A 30 -3.37 9.24 -12.95
C PHE A 30 -4.37 8.12 -12.74
N VAL A 31 -5.38 8.05 -13.62
CA VAL A 31 -6.45 7.06 -13.64
C VAL A 31 -6.60 6.48 -15.03
N LEU A 32 -6.94 5.20 -15.14
CA LEU A 32 -7.25 4.57 -16.42
C LEU A 32 -8.62 5.08 -16.91
N ARG A 33 -8.64 5.78 -18.06
CA ARG A 33 -9.85 6.40 -18.57
C ARG A 33 -10.96 5.39 -18.87
N ASP A 34 -10.60 4.26 -19.44
CA ASP A 34 -11.49 3.19 -19.89
C ASP A 34 -11.58 2.02 -18.88
N LEU A 35 -11.39 2.30 -17.59
CA LEU A 35 -11.54 1.29 -16.54
C LEU A 35 -12.93 0.66 -16.61
N GLY A 36 -12.97 -0.67 -16.66
CA GLY A 36 -14.19 -1.44 -16.71
C GLY A 36 -14.72 -1.75 -18.12
N GLU A 37 -14.18 -1.15 -19.19
CA GLU A 37 -14.53 -1.51 -20.59
C GLU A 37 -14.02 -2.91 -20.96
N LYS A 38 -12.86 -3.29 -20.44
CA LYS A 38 -12.31 -4.63 -20.60
C LYS A 38 -12.48 -5.42 -19.32
N LYS A 39 -12.94 -6.66 -19.44
CA LYS A 39 -13.15 -7.57 -18.31
C LYS A 39 -12.16 -8.72 -18.33
N LEU A 40 -11.85 -9.26 -17.15
CA LEU A 40 -11.14 -10.51 -17.02
C LEU A 40 -12.05 -11.69 -17.39
N ASP A 41 -11.51 -12.64 -18.12
CA ASP A 41 -12.15 -13.95 -18.29
C ASP A 41 -11.76 -14.85 -17.11
N LEU A 42 -12.59 -14.80 -16.05
CA LEU A 42 -12.36 -15.57 -14.83
C LEU A 42 -12.38 -17.09 -15.06
N ASN A 43 -13.16 -17.59 -16.06
CA ASN A 43 -13.16 -19.02 -16.40
C ASN A 43 -11.78 -19.49 -16.85
N ASN A 44 -11.10 -18.70 -17.66
CA ASN A 44 -9.76 -19.02 -18.14
C ASN A 44 -8.66 -18.88 -17.06
N LEU A 45 -9.00 -18.31 -15.90
CA LEU A 45 -8.09 -18.15 -14.77
C LEU A 45 -8.26 -19.21 -13.66
N ILE A 46 -9.26 -20.08 -13.75
CA ILE A 46 -9.40 -21.23 -12.85
C ILE A 46 -8.13 -22.09 -12.95
N ASP A 47 -7.65 -22.57 -11.80
CA ASP A 47 -6.41 -23.37 -11.63
C ASP A 47 -5.12 -22.68 -12.11
N LYS A 48 -5.16 -21.38 -12.42
CA LYS A 48 -3.94 -20.62 -12.73
C LYS A 48 -3.22 -20.20 -11.44
N ASN A 49 -1.90 -20.21 -11.50
CA ASN A 49 -1.08 -19.73 -10.39
C ASN A 49 -1.03 -18.19 -10.34
N TYR A 50 -0.47 -17.66 -9.25
CA TYR A 50 -0.36 -16.22 -9.04
C TYR A 50 0.28 -15.46 -10.20
N TYR A 51 1.33 -16.00 -10.82
CA TYR A 51 2.06 -15.37 -11.94
C TYR A 51 1.15 -15.20 -13.15
N GLN A 52 0.43 -16.25 -13.52
CA GLN A 52 -0.48 -16.25 -14.67
C GLN A 52 -1.68 -15.30 -14.45
N VAL A 53 -2.20 -15.23 -13.22
CA VAL A 53 -3.26 -14.27 -12.86
C VAL A 53 -2.71 -12.84 -12.92
N ALA A 54 -1.50 -12.61 -12.40
CA ALA A 54 -0.86 -11.29 -12.46
C ALA A 54 -0.64 -10.83 -13.90
N GLU A 55 -0.17 -11.72 -14.79
CA GLU A 55 -0.01 -11.41 -16.20
C GLU A 55 -1.34 -11.01 -16.85
N ALA A 56 -2.42 -11.75 -16.57
CA ALA A 56 -3.75 -11.45 -17.13
C ALA A 56 -4.31 -10.10 -16.63
N VAL A 57 -4.14 -9.80 -15.35
CA VAL A 57 -4.56 -8.52 -14.76
C VAL A 57 -3.75 -7.36 -15.35
N LEU A 58 -2.42 -7.48 -15.39
CA LEU A 58 -1.55 -6.40 -15.87
C LEU A 58 -1.83 -6.00 -17.32
N LYS A 59 -2.19 -6.93 -18.19
CA LYS A 59 -2.60 -6.68 -19.60
C LYS A 59 -3.74 -5.65 -19.73
N LEU A 60 -4.54 -5.48 -18.68
CA LEU A 60 -5.64 -4.52 -18.66
C LEU A 60 -5.19 -3.11 -18.29
N PHE A 61 -3.95 -2.93 -17.78
CA PHE A 61 -3.48 -1.68 -17.18
C PHE A 61 -2.20 -1.12 -17.79
N VAL A 62 -1.38 -1.95 -18.46
CA VAL A 62 -0.11 -1.51 -19.04
C VAL A 62 -0.07 -1.74 -20.54
N ASP A 63 0.77 -0.96 -21.22
CA ASP A 63 0.97 -1.04 -22.68
C ASP A 63 2.16 -1.92 -23.06
N PHE A 64 2.53 -2.87 -22.20
CA PHE A 64 3.64 -3.80 -22.39
C PHE A 64 3.24 -5.01 -23.22
N THR A 65 4.20 -5.64 -23.87
CA THR A 65 4.03 -6.94 -24.52
C THR A 65 3.86 -8.06 -23.50
N ASP A 66 3.34 -9.20 -23.93
CA ASP A 66 3.17 -10.38 -23.06
C ASP A 66 4.50 -10.83 -22.44
N GLU A 67 5.59 -10.77 -23.20
CA GLU A 67 6.93 -11.12 -22.71
C GLU A 67 7.45 -10.11 -21.68
N GLU A 68 7.25 -8.81 -21.91
CA GLU A 68 7.61 -7.76 -20.96
C GLU A 68 6.83 -7.90 -19.64
N ILE A 69 5.53 -8.18 -19.71
CA ILE A 69 4.69 -8.40 -18.52
C ILE A 69 5.18 -9.64 -17.77
N LYS A 70 5.40 -10.76 -18.46
CA LYS A 70 5.91 -11.98 -17.85
C LYS A 70 7.24 -11.74 -17.15
N ASN A 71 8.18 -11.07 -17.81
CA ASN A 71 9.49 -10.74 -17.22
C ASN A 71 9.35 -9.84 -15.98
N CYS A 72 8.44 -8.85 -16.00
CA CYS A 72 8.17 -8.01 -14.82
C CYS A 72 7.65 -8.85 -13.64
N VAL A 73 6.67 -9.72 -13.87
CA VAL A 73 6.04 -10.56 -12.84
C VAL A 73 7.05 -11.55 -12.25
N GLU A 74 7.80 -12.24 -13.11
CA GLU A 74 8.84 -13.20 -12.70
C GLU A 74 9.92 -12.52 -11.83
N ASN A 75 10.48 -11.40 -12.29
CA ASN A 75 11.52 -10.67 -11.57
C ASN A 75 11.00 -10.03 -10.27
N ALA A 76 9.72 -9.71 -10.20
CA ALA A 76 9.11 -9.15 -8.99
C ALA A 76 8.92 -10.19 -7.89
N TYR A 77 8.46 -11.40 -8.22
CA TYR A 77 7.92 -12.32 -7.21
C TYR A 77 8.69 -13.61 -7.05
N ARG A 78 9.35 -14.14 -8.10
CA ARG A 78 10.00 -15.46 -8.06
C ARG A 78 11.10 -15.51 -7.00
N GLY A 79 10.94 -16.43 -6.05
CA GLY A 79 11.91 -16.69 -4.98
C GLY A 79 12.03 -15.59 -3.91
N LYS A 80 11.19 -14.54 -3.95
CA LYS A 80 11.22 -13.44 -2.99
C LYS A 80 10.18 -13.57 -1.87
N PHE A 81 9.12 -14.31 -2.11
CA PHE A 81 8.05 -14.53 -1.14
C PHE A 81 8.24 -15.88 -0.42
N SER A 82 7.90 -15.92 0.85
CA SER A 82 8.07 -17.10 1.72
C SER A 82 7.01 -18.18 1.51
N HIS A 83 6.01 -17.93 0.66
CA HIS A 83 4.93 -18.86 0.33
C HIS A 83 4.72 -18.94 -1.18
N GLU A 84 4.53 -20.15 -1.72
CA GLU A 84 4.39 -20.40 -3.16
C GLU A 84 3.20 -19.68 -3.80
N LYS A 85 2.09 -19.54 -3.04
CA LYS A 85 0.91 -18.80 -3.47
C LYS A 85 1.06 -17.28 -3.42
N ILE A 86 2.19 -16.73 -2.98
CA ILE A 86 2.48 -15.30 -2.81
C ILE A 86 1.56 -14.65 -1.75
N THR A 87 0.25 -14.78 -1.90
CA THR A 87 -0.80 -14.26 -1.00
C THR A 87 -1.78 -15.38 -0.63
N PRO A 88 -1.39 -16.30 0.28
CA PRO A 88 -2.25 -17.42 0.65
C PRO A 88 -3.50 -16.97 1.42
N LEU A 89 -4.59 -17.71 1.21
CA LEU A 89 -5.86 -17.56 1.91
C LEU A 89 -5.96 -18.59 3.02
N VAL A 90 -6.27 -18.14 4.24
CA VAL A 90 -6.44 -18.98 5.44
C VAL A 90 -7.89 -18.91 5.89
N GLU A 91 -8.51 -20.07 6.13
CA GLU A 91 -9.88 -20.18 6.65
C GLU A 91 -9.87 -20.08 8.18
N LEU A 92 -10.69 -19.19 8.74
CA LEU A 92 -10.95 -19.07 10.17
C LEU A 92 -12.44 -19.28 10.45
N SER A 93 -12.82 -19.31 11.74
CA SER A 93 -14.20 -19.61 12.14
C SER A 93 -15.26 -18.61 11.61
N ASP A 94 -14.89 -17.36 11.37
CA ASP A 94 -15.83 -16.30 10.96
C ASP A 94 -15.63 -15.83 9.51
N GLY A 95 -14.70 -16.43 8.77
CA GLY A 95 -14.40 -16.05 7.38
C GLY A 95 -12.98 -16.43 6.96
N TYR A 96 -12.42 -15.69 6.03
CA TYR A 96 -11.10 -15.95 5.47
C TYR A 96 -10.15 -14.79 5.74
N VAL A 97 -8.86 -15.09 5.90
CA VAL A 97 -7.79 -14.11 6.03
C VAL A 97 -6.84 -14.26 4.84
N LEU A 98 -6.71 -13.19 4.06
CA LEU A 98 -5.77 -13.13 2.94
C LEU A 98 -4.42 -12.59 3.44
N GLU A 99 -3.42 -13.45 3.57
CA GLU A 99 -2.10 -13.10 4.10
C GLU A 99 -1.25 -12.39 3.04
N LEU A 100 -1.18 -11.07 3.09
CA LEU A 100 -0.44 -10.24 2.15
C LEU A 100 1.01 -9.96 2.58
N PHE A 101 1.45 -10.52 3.70
CA PHE A 101 2.71 -10.23 4.36
C PHE A 101 3.80 -11.30 4.16
N LYS A 102 3.65 -12.20 3.21
CA LYS A 102 4.65 -13.25 2.91
C LYS A 102 5.85 -12.73 2.11
N GLY A 103 5.88 -11.46 1.81
CA GLY A 103 6.95 -10.80 1.04
C GLY A 103 8.22 -10.51 1.86
N PRO A 104 9.24 -9.94 1.20
CA PRO A 104 10.58 -9.76 1.75
C PRO A 104 10.67 -8.79 2.93
N THR A 105 9.65 -7.97 3.20
CA THR A 105 9.63 -7.05 4.33
C THR A 105 8.49 -7.31 5.32
N SER A 106 7.73 -8.37 5.09
CA SER A 106 6.62 -8.81 5.94
C SER A 106 5.46 -7.81 6.05
N ALA A 107 5.16 -7.11 4.93
CA ALA A 107 4.02 -6.20 4.79
C ALA A 107 3.41 -6.31 3.39
N PHE A 108 2.09 -6.04 3.25
CA PHE A 108 1.37 -6.08 1.96
C PHE A 108 1.98 -5.20 0.88
N LYS A 109 2.70 -4.18 1.31
CA LYS A 109 3.38 -3.22 0.44
C LYS A 109 4.40 -3.88 -0.48
N ASP A 110 4.93 -5.05 -0.09
CA ASP A 110 5.85 -5.85 -0.88
C ASP A 110 5.26 -6.26 -2.24
N VAL A 111 3.97 -6.56 -2.30
CA VAL A 111 3.30 -6.95 -3.56
C VAL A 111 3.42 -5.84 -4.60
N GLY A 112 3.09 -4.60 -4.22
CA GLY A 112 3.18 -3.46 -5.12
C GLY A 112 4.61 -3.00 -5.36
N LEU A 113 5.43 -2.98 -4.31
CA LEU A 113 6.78 -2.41 -4.37
C LEU A 113 7.85 -3.39 -4.90
N SER A 114 7.56 -4.68 -5.00
CA SER A 114 8.40 -5.62 -5.78
C SER A 114 8.16 -5.50 -7.29
N LEU A 115 6.93 -5.16 -7.70
CA LEU A 115 6.59 -5.05 -9.12
C LEU A 115 6.85 -3.65 -9.70
N LEU A 116 6.61 -2.58 -8.95
CA LEU A 116 6.82 -1.20 -9.43
C LEU A 116 8.20 -0.95 -10.04
N PRO A 117 9.33 -1.40 -9.46
CA PRO A 117 10.65 -1.22 -10.08
C PRO A 117 10.79 -1.90 -11.43
N GLN A 118 10.20 -3.08 -11.60
CA GLN A 118 10.21 -3.82 -12.87
C GLN A 118 9.38 -3.10 -13.94
N LEU A 119 8.20 -2.61 -13.54
CA LEU A 119 7.38 -1.77 -14.42
C LEU A 119 8.11 -0.47 -14.80
N THR A 120 8.79 0.18 -13.85
CA THR A 120 9.57 1.40 -14.07
C THR A 120 10.69 1.17 -15.09
N LYS A 121 11.48 0.10 -14.91
CA LYS A 121 12.57 -0.27 -15.83
C LYS A 121 12.06 -0.53 -17.25
N THR A 122 10.97 -1.30 -17.37
CA THR A 122 10.33 -1.60 -18.66
C THR A 122 9.76 -0.35 -19.32
N ALA A 123 9.08 0.50 -18.54
CA ALA A 123 8.53 1.78 -19.01
C ALA A 123 9.61 2.72 -19.54
N LEU A 124 10.75 2.85 -18.87
CA LEU A 124 11.90 3.65 -19.35
C LEU A 124 12.40 3.17 -20.72
N THR A 125 12.48 1.86 -20.90
CA THR A 125 12.89 1.26 -22.18
C THR A 125 11.86 1.57 -23.27
N LYS A 126 10.58 1.42 -22.95
CA LYS A 126 9.47 1.60 -23.89
C LYS A 126 9.33 3.05 -24.40
N VAL A 127 9.47 4.02 -23.51
CA VAL A 127 9.44 5.44 -23.90
C VAL A 127 10.78 5.96 -24.38
N ASN A 128 11.80 5.08 -24.51
CA ASN A 128 13.17 5.44 -24.92
C ASN A 128 13.79 6.58 -24.08
N ASP A 129 13.44 6.66 -22.79
CA ASP A 129 14.04 7.62 -21.86
C ASP A 129 15.44 7.16 -21.48
N LYS A 130 16.43 8.03 -21.57
CA LYS A 130 17.83 7.75 -21.24
C LYS A 130 18.21 8.10 -19.80
N ASN A 131 17.30 8.78 -19.08
CA ASN A 131 17.56 9.18 -17.71
C ASN A 131 17.35 8.00 -16.74
N ASP A 132 18.09 8.00 -15.65
CA ASP A 132 17.81 7.17 -14.49
C ASP A 132 16.67 7.78 -13.66
N ILE A 133 16.02 6.98 -12.85
CA ILE A 133 14.97 7.44 -11.95
C ILE A 133 15.48 7.48 -10.52
N LEU A 134 15.39 8.64 -9.87
CA LEU A 134 15.58 8.79 -8.44
C LEU A 134 14.22 8.73 -7.72
N ILE A 135 14.05 7.70 -6.90
CA ILE A 135 12.90 7.56 -6.02
C ILE A 135 13.19 8.27 -4.71
N LEU A 136 12.40 9.28 -4.38
CA LEU A 136 12.42 9.91 -3.05
C LEU A 136 11.16 9.50 -2.28
N THR A 137 11.36 9.02 -1.05
CA THR A 137 10.26 8.54 -0.20
C THR A 137 10.45 9.02 1.23
N ALA A 138 9.43 9.69 1.79
CA ALA A 138 9.28 9.83 3.24
C ALA A 138 8.46 8.66 3.78
N THR A 139 8.84 8.15 4.95
CA THR A 139 8.18 7.01 5.55
C THR A 139 8.10 7.11 7.07
N SER A 140 7.02 6.55 7.63
CA SER A 140 6.92 6.24 9.07
C SER A 140 7.28 4.77 9.38
N GLY A 141 7.79 3.98 8.40
CA GLY A 141 8.21 2.60 8.60
C GLY A 141 8.07 1.72 7.35
N ASP A 142 6.98 0.98 7.23
CA ASP A 142 6.80 -0.11 6.25
C ASP A 142 6.98 0.28 4.78
N THR A 143 6.46 1.44 4.38
CA THR A 143 6.55 1.88 2.97
C THR A 143 7.99 2.09 2.54
N GLY A 144 8.80 2.76 3.39
CA GLY A 144 10.21 3.00 3.09
C GLY A 144 10.99 1.70 2.98
N LYS A 145 10.81 0.78 3.95
CA LYS A 145 11.49 -0.52 3.90
C LYS A 145 11.10 -1.34 2.68
N ALA A 146 9.82 -1.42 2.36
CA ALA A 146 9.36 -2.17 1.20
C ALA A 146 9.84 -1.54 -0.13
N ALA A 147 9.91 -0.20 -0.22
CA ALA A 147 10.46 0.48 -1.38
C ALA A 147 11.98 0.22 -1.52
N LEU A 148 12.74 0.33 -0.44
CA LEU A 148 14.17 0.02 -0.44
C LEU A 148 14.44 -1.41 -0.92
N GLU A 149 13.68 -2.38 -0.43
CA GLU A 149 13.85 -3.79 -0.81
C GLU A 149 13.43 -4.04 -2.26
N GLY A 150 12.33 -3.43 -2.71
CA GLY A 150 11.83 -3.59 -4.07
C GLY A 150 12.78 -2.98 -5.12
N PHE A 151 13.33 -1.80 -4.85
CA PHE A 151 14.27 -1.10 -5.75
C PHE A 151 15.73 -1.52 -5.60
N LYS A 152 16.06 -2.35 -4.60
CA LYS A 152 17.42 -2.82 -4.35
C LYS A 152 18.03 -3.42 -5.63
N ASP A 153 19.15 -2.85 -6.07
CA ASP A 153 19.96 -3.29 -7.22
C ASP A 153 19.19 -3.41 -8.56
N VAL A 154 18.05 -2.68 -8.69
CA VAL A 154 17.33 -2.59 -9.96
C VAL A 154 18.00 -1.54 -10.85
N ASP A 155 18.40 -1.96 -12.05
CA ASP A 155 19.09 -1.09 -13.02
C ASP A 155 18.29 0.19 -13.31
N ARG A 156 19.01 1.28 -13.52
CA ARG A 156 18.48 2.59 -13.89
C ARG A 156 17.56 3.21 -12.85
N THR A 157 17.62 2.71 -11.61
CA THR A 157 16.88 3.27 -10.47
C THR A 157 17.81 3.55 -9.31
N LYS A 158 17.55 4.63 -8.61
CA LYS A 158 18.18 5.03 -7.36
C LYS A 158 17.08 5.31 -6.34
N ILE A 159 17.30 4.97 -5.09
CA ILE A 159 16.30 5.25 -4.04
C ILE A 159 16.93 5.85 -2.80
N MET A 160 16.33 6.95 -2.33
CA MET A 160 16.63 7.54 -1.03
C MET A 160 15.36 7.61 -0.18
N VAL A 161 15.47 7.08 1.04
CA VAL A 161 14.37 7.08 2.01
C VAL A 161 14.73 7.97 3.18
N PHE A 162 13.81 8.88 3.51
CA PHE A 162 13.90 9.74 4.69
C PHE A 162 12.85 9.33 5.73
N TYR A 163 13.26 9.25 6.98
CA TYR A 163 12.37 8.88 8.08
C TYR A 163 12.64 9.74 9.32
N PRO A 164 11.65 10.00 10.19
CA PRO A 164 11.88 10.73 11.42
C PRO A 164 12.77 9.89 12.35
N ASN A 165 13.81 10.53 12.93
CA ASN A 165 14.74 9.83 13.84
C ASN A 165 14.01 9.21 15.04
N ASP A 166 12.91 9.86 15.47
CA ASP A 166 12.07 9.43 16.58
C ASP A 166 10.64 9.13 16.09
N GLY A 167 10.00 8.11 16.68
CA GLY A 167 8.62 7.76 16.38
C GLY A 167 8.41 6.63 15.35
N VAL A 168 9.50 5.99 14.90
CA VAL A 168 9.46 4.72 14.14
C VAL A 168 9.79 3.57 15.10
N SER A 169 9.11 2.42 15.00
CA SER A 169 9.43 1.26 15.87
C SER A 169 10.88 0.81 15.69
N VAL A 170 11.46 0.22 16.74
CA VAL A 170 12.86 -0.25 16.71
C VAL A 170 13.07 -1.26 15.60
N VAL A 171 12.12 -2.18 15.40
CA VAL A 171 12.16 -3.17 14.31
C VAL A 171 12.19 -2.49 12.94
N GLN A 172 11.29 -1.56 12.67
CA GLN A 172 11.22 -0.86 11.39
C GLN A 172 12.45 0.01 11.13
N LYS A 173 12.92 0.74 12.15
CA LYS A 173 14.16 1.55 12.09
C LYS A 173 15.36 0.65 11.75
N THR A 174 15.52 -0.46 12.46
CA THR A 174 16.61 -1.41 12.21
C THR A 174 16.51 -2.02 10.80
N GLN A 175 15.31 -2.38 10.33
CA GLN A 175 15.12 -2.86 8.96
C GLN A 175 15.62 -1.86 7.91
N MET A 176 15.40 -0.56 8.11
CA MET A 176 15.87 0.48 7.19
C MET A 176 17.37 0.72 7.32
N GLN A 177 17.88 0.84 8.54
CA GLN A 177 19.30 1.12 8.80
C GLN A 177 20.24 -0.02 8.35
N THR A 178 19.75 -1.25 8.30
CA THR A 178 20.51 -2.43 7.84
C THR A 178 20.30 -2.74 6.36
N GLN A 179 19.59 -1.87 5.61
CA GLN A 179 19.30 -2.08 4.20
C GLN A 179 20.59 -2.22 3.39
N GLU A 180 20.62 -3.25 2.54
CA GLU A 180 21.66 -3.50 1.57
C GLU A 180 21.24 -2.98 0.19
N GLY A 181 22.20 -2.83 -0.72
CA GLY A 181 21.99 -2.44 -2.12
C GLY A 181 22.92 -1.32 -2.53
N LYS A 182 23.39 -1.38 -3.79
CA LYS A 182 24.33 -0.37 -4.34
C LYS A 182 23.63 0.94 -4.69
N ASN A 183 22.33 0.90 -4.92
CA ASN A 183 21.49 2.01 -5.36
C ASN A 183 20.52 2.50 -4.27
N THR A 184 20.77 2.14 -3.01
CA THR A 184 19.88 2.46 -1.87
C THR A 184 20.56 3.38 -0.86
N LYS A 185 19.85 4.39 -0.38
CA LYS A 185 20.29 5.27 0.71
C LYS A 185 19.15 5.52 1.69
N VAL A 186 19.50 5.56 2.97
CA VAL A 186 18.55 5.85 4.04
C VAL A 186 19.12 6.95 4.92
N CYS A 187 18.30 7.92 5.25
CA CYS A 187 18.70 9.03 6.10
C CYS A 187 17.59 9.37 7.10
N ALA A 188 17.93 9.49 8.37
CA ALA A 188 17.03 10.02 9.37
C ALA A 188 16.98 11.55 9.31
N ILE A 189 15.86 12.14 9.68
CA ILE A 189 15.77 13.59 9.87
C ILE A 189 15.43 13.93 11.33
N HIS A 190 15.94 15.07 11.80
CA HIS A 190 15.44 15.70 13.01
C HIS A 190 14.04 16.26 12.72
N GLY A 191 13.04 15.83 13.51
CA GLY A 191 11.63 16.19 13.32
C GLY A 191 10.72 14.97 13.27
N ASN A 192 9.49 15.18 12.84
CA ASN A 192 8.43 14.15 12.74
C ASN A 192 8.22 13.68 11.29
N PHE A 193 7.23 12.80 11.09
CA PHE A 193 6.91 12.29 9.75
C PHE A 193 6.42 13.38 8.79
N ASP A 194 5.69 14.38 9.28
CA ASP A 194 5.20 15.48 8.44
C ASP A 194 6.34 16.37 7.96
N ASP A 195 7.42 16.51 8.77
CA ASP A 195 8.65 17.22 8.37
C ASP A 195 9.35 16.48 7.22
N ALA A 196 9.49 15.15 7.33
CA ALA A 196 10.05 14.33 6.25
C ALA A 196 9.21 14.42 4.97
N GLN A 197 7.89 14.33 5.10
CA GLN A 197 6.97 14.35 3.98
C GLN A 197 6.91 15.73 3.30
N SER A 198 6.89 16.81 4.08
CA SER A 198 6.89 18.17 3.53
C SER A 198 8.21 18.50 2.83
N GLY A 199 9.36 18.09 3.39
CA GLY A 199 10.66 18.22 2.72
C GLY A 199 10.70 17.53 1.36
N ILE A 200 10.20 16.29 1.26
CA ILE A 200 10.08 15.60 -0.02
C ILE A 200 9.15 16.36 -0.99
N LYS A 201 7.98 16.83 -0.53
CA LYS A 201 7.05 17.59 -1.38
C LYS A 201 7.66 18.89 -1.91
N GLU A 202 8.43 19.61 -1.10
CA GLU A 202 9.15 20.81 -1.51
C GLU A 202 10.16 20.50 -2.63
N LEU A 203 10.89 19.39 -2.55
CA LEU A 203 11.83 18.94 -3.57
C LEU A 203 11.12 18.55 -4.89
N PHE A 204 9.92 17.97 -4.82
CA PHE A 204 9.14 17.62 -6.02
C PHE A 204 8.62 18.84 -6.79
N VAL A 205 8.53 20.01 -6.19
CA VAL A 205 8.12 21.26 -6.85
C VAL A 205 9.30 22.21 -7.13
N ASP A 206 10.51 21.91 -6.62
CA ASP A 206 11.73 22.72 -6.86
C ASP A 206 12.27 22.51 -8.28
N ASN A 207 12.02 23.48 -9.16
CA ASN A 207 12.44 23.42 -10.56
C ASN A 207 13.97 23.50 -10.73
N GLU A 208 14.68 24.18 -9.82
CA GLU A 208 16.14 24.23 -9.86
C GLU A 208 16.75 22.88 -9.51
N PHE A 209 16.21 22.21 -8.48
CA PHE A 209 16.61 20.87 -8.11
C PHE A 209 16.36 19.87 -9.24
N LYS A 210 15.19 19.89 -9.85
CA LYS A 210 14.88 19.07 -11.04
C LYS A 210 15.87 19.28 -12.17
N LYS A 211 16.25 20.55 -12.44
CA LYS A 211 17.23 20.87 -13.47
C LYS A 211 18.60 20.30 -13.13
N GLN A 212 19.07 20.46 -11.89
CA GLN A 212 20.34 19.89 -11.42
C GLN A 212 20.40 18.36 -11.52
N LEU A 213 19.27 17.67 -11.27
CA LEU A 213 19.16 16.24 -11.49
C LEU A 213 19.20 15.89 -12.99
N LEU A 214 18.50 16.63 -13.82
CA LEU A 214 18.44 16.38 -15.26
C LEU A 214 19.82 16.58 -15.93
N GLU A 215 20.64 17.52 -15.46
CA GLU A 215 22.04 17.69 -15.87
C GLU A 215 22.90 16.47 -15.56
N LYS A 216 22.47 15.63 -14.61
CA LYS A 216 23.08 14.32 -14.26
C LYS A 216 22.37 13.13 -14.93
N ASN A 217 21.47 13.38 -15.88
CA ASN A 217 20.59 12.37 -16.50
C ASN A 217 19.72 11.63 -15.48
N ILE A 218 19.15 12.33 -14.50
CA ILE A 218 18.28 11.77 -13.47
C ILE A 218 16.95 12.50 -13.45
N LYS A 219 15.84 11.76 -13.34
CA LYS A 219 14.49 12.29 -13.13
C LYS A 219 13.94 11.82 -11.79
N LEU A 220 13.09 12.66 -11.17
CA LEU A 220 12.39 12.29 -9.95
C LEU A 220 11.16 11.43 -10.23
N SER A 221 10.93 10.45 -9.38
CA SER A 221 9.66 9.75 -9.28
C SER A 221 9.36 9.36 -7.84
N SER A 222 8.16 8.86 -7.59
CA SER A 222 7.69 8.49 -6.26
C SER A 222 7.27 7.03 -6.20
N ALA A 223 7.63 6.36 -5.10
CA ALA A 223 7.12 5.04 -4.74
C ALA A 223 5.94 5.09 -3.75
N ASN A 224 5.37 6.27 -3.50
CA ASN A 224 4.22 6.43 -2.63
C ASN A 224 2.95 5.80 -3.24
N SER A 225 1.90 5.64 -2.44
CA SER A 225 0.63 5.03 -2.87
C SER A 225 -0.09 5.75 -4.01
N ILE A 226 0.30 6.99 -4.29
CA ILE A 226 -0.23 7.80 -5.40
C ILE A 226 0.24 7.32 -6.79
N ASN A 227 1.38 6.61 -6.88
CA ASN A 227 1.84 6.06 -8.15
C ASN A 227 0.93 4.91 -8.60
N ILE A 228 0.38 5.02 -9.80
CA ILE A 228 -0.54 4.01 -10.37
C ILE A 228 0.17 2.64 -10.52
N GLY A 229 1.46 2.61 -10.83
CA GLY A 229 2.25 1.39 -10.92
C GLY A 229 2.40 0.64 -9.58
N ARG A 230 2.07 1.30 -8.44
CA ARG A 230 1.96 0.66 -7.14
C ARG A 230 0.54 0.16 -6.84
N LEU A 231 -0.48 0.81 -7.41
CA LEU A 231 -1.88 0.42 -7.23
C LEU A 231 -2.23 -0.84 -8.02
N ILE A 232 -1.86 -0.89 -9.30
CA ILE A 232 -2.21 -1.97 -10.22
C ILE A 232 -1.85 -3.37 -9.69
N PRO A 233 -0.64 -3.63 -9.14
CA PRO A 233 -0.30 -4.94 -8.61
C PRO A 233 -1.22 -5.44 -7.50
N GLN A 234 -1.86 -4.52 -6.79
CA GLN A 234 -2.76 -4.86 -5.70
C GLN A 234 -4.11 -5.41 -6.19
N VAL A 235 -4.49 -5.15 -7.43
CA VAL A 235 -5.69 -5.76 -8.04
C VAL A 235 -5.56 -7.29 -8.13
N VAL A 236 -4.34 -7.78 -8.32
CA VAL A 236 -4.04 -9.20 -8.53
C VAL A 236 -4.50 -10.07 -7.36
N TYR A 237 -4.18 -9.69 -6.13
CA TYR A 237 -4.49 -10.54 -4.98
C TYR A 237 -5.99 -10.62 -4.66
N TYR A 238 -6.80 -9.64 -5.06
CA TYR A 238 -8.27 -9.77 -4.98
C TYR A 238 -8.77 -10.87 -5.93
N VAL A 239 -8.26 -10.89 -7.15
CA VAL A 239 -8.60 -11.93 -8.15
C VAL A 239 -8.11 -13.29 -7.66
N VAL A 240 -6.87 -13.39 -7.17
CA VAL A 240 -6.31 -14.64 -6.65
C VAL A 240 -7.11 -15.17 -5.46
N ALA A 241 -7.47 -14.32 -4.50
CA ALA A 241 -8.27 -14.73 -3.34
C ALA A 241 -9.65 -15.29 -3.76
N TYR A 242 -10.31 -14.65 -4.69
CA TYR A 242 -11.57 -15.11 -5.25
C TYR A 242 -11.42 -16.49 -5.94
N LEU A 243 -10.43 -16.62 -6.81
CA LEU A 243 -10.15 -17.87 -7.51
C LEU A 243 -9.75 -19.00 -6.56
N ASP A 244 -9.02 -18.70 -5.46
CA ASP A 244 -8.71 -19.68 -4.43
C ASP A 244 -9.98 -20.25 -3.77
N LEU A 245 -11.00 -19.41 -3.51
CA LEU A 245 -12.29 -19.89 -3.01
C LEU A 245 -13.02 -20.79 -4.02
N VAL A 246 -13.01 -20.40 -5.29
CA VAL A 246 -13.63 -21.20 -6.39
C VAL A 246 -12.90 -22.54 -6.55
N ASN A 247 -11.55 -22.52 -6.63
CA ASN A 247 -10.73 -23.73 -6.80
C ASN A 247 -10.87 -24.70 -5.62
N ASN A 248 -11.05 -24.18 -4.40
CA ASN A 248 -11.29 -25.00 -3.20
C ASN A 248 -12.79 -25.33 -2.99
N LYS A 249 -13.67 -25.01 -3.94
CA LYS A 249 -15.13 -25.30 -3.90
C LYS A 249 -15.83 -24.69 -2.66
N LYS A 250 -15.35 -23.56 -2.19
CA LYS A 250 -15.97 -22.80 -1.09
C LYS A 250 -17.09 -21.91 -1.61
N ILE A 251 -16.99 -21.48 -2.86
CA ILE A 251 -18.00 -20.77 -3.64
C ILE A 251 -18.04 -21.33 -5.07
N ILE A 252 -19.08 -21.03 -5.83
CA ILE A 252 -19.12 -21.27 -7.27
C ILE A 252 -18.73 -20.00 -8.02
N LEU A 253 -18.21 -20.14 -9.24
CA LEU A 253 -17.85 -19.01 -10.07
C LEU A 253 -19.10 -18.14 -10.38
N GLY A 254 -19.03 -16.86 -10.05
CA GLY A 254 -20.13 -15.90 -10.16
C GLY A 254 -20.75 -15.52 -8.82
N ASP A 255 -20.52 -16.30 -7.74
CA ASP A 255 -20.92 -15.90 -6.40
C ASP A 255 -20.18 -14.63 -5.97
N GLU A 256 -20.89 -13.70 -5.35
CA GLU A 256 -20.29 -12.47 -4.84
C GLU A 256 -19.61 -12.71 -3.48
N VAL A 257 -18.54 -11.96 -3.21
CA VAL A 257 -17.78 -12.01 -1.95
C VAL A 257 -17.61 -10.62 -1.33
N ASN A 258 -17.37 -10.57 -0.02
CA ASN A 258 -17.02 -9.34 0.69
C ASN A 258 -15.53 -9.30 0.98
N PHE A 259 -14.92 -8.11 0.84
CA PHE A 259 -13.56 -7.86 1.29
C PHE A 259 -13.55 -6.80 2.40
N VAL A 260 -12.94 -7.12 3.54
CA VAL A 260 -12.74 -6.20 4.67
C VAL A 260 -11.29 -5.75 4.67
N VAL A 261 -11.07 -4.45 4.52
CA VAL A 261 -9.75 -3.90 4.20
C VAL A 261 -9.33 -2.90 5.27
N PRO A 262 -8.22 -3.18 6.02
CA PRO A 262 -7.64 -2.16 6.90
C PRO A 262 -7.12 -1.02 6.02
N THR A 263 -7.67 0.19 6.23
CA THR A 263 -7.56 1.27 5.25
C THR A 263 -6.96 2.53 5.86
N GLY A 264 -5.87 3.01 5.24
CA GLY A 264 -5.30 4.35 5.45
C GLY A 264 -5.41 5.17 4.17
N ASN A 265 -4.39 5.15 3.30
CA ASN A 265 -4.31 5.94 2.06
C ASN A 265 -5.25 5.46 0.93
N PHE A 266 -6.21 4.62 1.21
CA PHE A 266 -7.25 4.10 0.29
C PHE A 266 -6.72 3.27 -0.90
N GLY A 267 -5.43 3.05 -1.03
CA GLY A 267 -4.84 2.34 -2.18
C GLY A 267 -5.27 0.88 -2.25
N ASN A 268 -5.20 0.17 -1.13
CA ASN A 268 -5.55 -1.24 -1.04
C ASN A 268 -7.03 -1.48 -1.40
N ILE A 269 -7.96 -0.80 -0.73
CA ILE A 269 -9.40 -0.98 -0.98
C ILE A 269 -9.80 -0.49 -2.38
N LEU A 270 -9.15 0.55 -2.92
CA LEU A 270 -9.36 1.01 -4.30
C LEU A 270 -8.93 -0.05 -5.33
N ALA A 271 -7.90 -0.85 -5.04
CA ALA A 271 -7.54 -1.98 -5.88
C ALA A 271 -8.66 -3.04 -5.93
N GLY A 272 -9.40 -3.23 -4.83
CA GLY A 272 -10.63 -4.04 -4.81
C GLY A 272 -11.73 -3.45 -5.69
N TYR A 273 -11.90 -2.12 -5.68
CA TYR A 273 -12.82 -1.46 -6.61
C TYR A 273 -12.39 -1.64 -8.07
N TYR A 274 -11.09 -1.56 -8.37
CA TYR A 274 -10.59 -1.85 -9.72
C TYR A 274 -10.82 -3.30 -10.12
N ALA A 275 -10.65 -4.25 -9.18
CA ALA A 275 -10.95 -5.66 -9.42
C ALA A 275 -12.44 -5.88 -9.77
N GLU A 276 -13.35 -5.23 -9.05
CA GLU A 276 -14.80 -5.25 -9.34
C GLU A 276 -15.07 -4.66 -10.73
N GLN A 277 -14.49 -3.52 -11.06
CA GLN A 277 -14.66 -2.87 -12.34
C GLN A 277 -14.16 -3.74 -13.53
N ILE A 278 -13.17 -4.58 -13.35
CA ILE A 278 -12.72 -5.52 -14.39
C ILE A 278 -13.43 -6.88 -14.34
N GLY A 279 -14.48 -7.01 -13.54
CA GLY A 279 -15.43 -8.13 -13.58
C GLY A 279 -15.33 -9.14 -12.44
N LEU A 280 -14.59 -8.83 -11.36
CA LEU A 280 -14.58 -9.69 -10.17
C LEU A 280 -15.93 -9.55 -9.41
N PRO A 281 -16.63 -10.64 -9.07
CA PRO A 281 -17.90 -10.58 -8.33
C PRO A 281 -17.65 -10.15 -6.87
N ILE A 282 -17.85 -8.86 -6.59
CA ILE A 282 -17.71 -8.28 -5.24
C ILE A 282 -19.05 -7.70 -4.81
N ASN A 283 -19.59 -8.20 -3.70
CA ASN A 283 -20.78 -7.63 -3.06
C ASN A 283 -20.42 -6.31 -2.36
N LYS A 284 -19.50 -6.35 -1.37
CA LYS A 284 -19.07 -5.17 -0.61
C LYS A 284 -17.55 -5.10 -0.43
N LEU A 285 -17.05 -3.86 -0.48
CA LEU A 285 -15.74 -3.46 -0.01
C LEU A 285 -15.92 -2.72 1.33
N ILE A 286 -15.47 -3.33 2.41
CA ILE A 286 -15.69 -2.83 3.76
C ILE A 286 -14.42 -2.13 4.24
N CYS A 287 -14.49 -0.80 4.35
CA CYS A 287 -13.39 0.05 4.80
C CYS A 287 -13.30 -0.02 6.33
N ALA A 288 -12.21 -0.57 6.85
CA ALA A 288 -11.95 -0.62 8.27
C ALA A 288 -10.95 0.49 8.66
N SER A 289 -11.33 1.36 9.59
CA SER A 289 -10.50 2.45 10.13
C SER A 289 -10.13 2.16 11.59
N ASN A 290 -9.03 2.76 12.06
CA ASN A 290 -8.75 2.87 13.49
C ASN A 290 -9.38 4.15 14.07
N ASN A 291 -8.92 4.64 15.22
CA ASN A 291 -9.45 5.86 15.85
C ASN A 291 -9.30 7.11 14.95
N ASN A 292 -8.41 7.12 13.97
CA ASN A 292 -8.35 8.14 12.92
C ASN A 292 -9.40 7.82 11.83
N ASN A 293 -10.66 7.91 12.17
CA ASN A 293 -11.80 7.36 11.43
C ASN A 293 -12.39 8.30 10.35
N VAL A 294 -11.58 9.18 9.77
CA VAL A 294 -12.04 10.14 8.74
C VAL A 294 -12.72 9.47 7.54
N LEU A 295 -12.25 8.27 7.15
CA LEU A 295 -12.87 7.51 6.06
C LEU A 295 -14.21 6.89 6.45
N TYR A 296 -14.35 6.42 7.70
CA TYR A 296 -15.63 5.96 8.21
C TYR A 296 -16.68 7.09 8.16
N ASP A 297 -16.33 8.28 8.66
CA ASP A 297 -17.23 9.42 8.62
C ASP A 297 -17.60 9.82 7.18
N PHE A 298 -16.60 9.88 6.29
CA PHE A 298 -16.83 10.19 4.88
C PHE A 298 -17.77 9.17 4.20
N LEU A 299 -17.49 7.89 4.31
CA LEU A 299 -18.29 6.85 3.66
C LEU A 299 -19.71 6.72 4.22
N THR A 300 -19.93 7.18 5.46
CA THR A 300 -21.26 7.18 6.10
C THR A 300 -22.05 8.46 5.85
N THR A 301 -21.38 9.62 5.82
CA THR A 301 -22.04 10.93 5.78
C THR A 301 -21.89 11.70 4.48
N GLY A 302 -20.86 11.37 3.67
CA GLY A 302 -20.47 12.14 2.48
C GLY A 302 -19.58 13.35 2.81
N ILE A 303 -19.28 13.57 4.09
CA ILE A 303 -18.45 14.67 4.56
C ILE A 303 -17.04 14.18 4.88
N TYR A 304 -16.05 14.71 4.19
CA TYR A 304 -14.63 14.50 4.50
C TYR A 304 -14.12 15.71 5.29
N ASP A 305 -13.67 15.49 6.53
CA ASP A 305 -13.17 16.55 7.40
C ASP A 305 -11.88 16.12 8.10
N LYS A 306 -10.76 16.75 7.74
CA LYS A 306 -9.45 16.52 8.37
C LYS A 306 -9.18 17.41 9.57
N ASN A 307 -10.08 18.36 9.90
CA ASN A 307 -9.92 19.29 11.02
C ASN A 307 -10.28 18.60 12.35
N ARG A 308 -9.45 17.66 12.72
CA ARG A 308 -9.54 16.85 13.95
C ARG A 308 -8.15 16.53 14.47
N ASP A 309 -8.06 16.10 15.73
CA ASP A 309 -6.80 15.68 16.32
C ASP A 309 -6.25 14.43 15.63
N PHE A 310 -4.95 14.40 15.41
CA PHE A 310 -4.24 13.22 14.96
C PHE A 310 -3.92 12.33 16.16
N LEU A 311 -4.37 11.09 16.11
CA LEU A 311 -4.17 10.11 17.18
C LEU A 311 -3.07 9.11 16.78
N LYS A 312 -2.09 8.90 17.64
CA LYS A 312 -1.18 7.77 17.54
C LYS A 312 -1.87 6.52 18.06
N THR A 313 -1.95 5.47 17.23
CA THR A 313 -2.62 4.22 17.58
C THR A 313 -1.66 3.03 17.52
N VAL A 314 -2.14 1.86 17.93
CA VAL A 314 -1.40 0.58 17.79
C VAL A 314 -1.34 0.07 16.34
N SER A 315 -2.07 0.70 15.40
CA SER A 315 -2.08 0.38 13.97
C SER A 315 -1.56 1.55 13.10
N PRO A 316 -0.28 1.96 13.24
CA PRO A 316 0.24 3.24 12.75
C PRO A 316 0.20 3.41 11.23
N SER A 317 0.12 2.34 10.43
CA SER A 317 -0.01 2.46 8.96
C SER A 317 -1.38 3.00 8.52
N MET A 318 -2.35 3.06 9.44
CA MET A 318 -3.69 3.61 9.25
C MET A 318 -3.87 4.99 9.89
N ASP A 319 -2.85 5.50 10.59
CA ASP A 319 -2.88 6.84 11.22
C ASP A 319 -2.76 7.90 10.14
N ILE A 320 -3.90 8.36 9.63
CA ILE A 320 -3.99 9.38 8.56
C ILE A 320 -5.14 10.35 8.82
N LEU A 321 -4.97 11.58 8.37
CA LEU A 321 -6.04 12.57 8.25
C LEU A 321 -6.37 12.89 6.78
N ILE A 322 -5.46 12.57 5.85
CA ILE A 322 -5.66 12.71 4.41
C ILE A 322 -5.44 11.36 3.73
N SER A 323 -6.49 10.86 3.10
CA SER A 323 -6.48 9.59 2.37
C SER A 323 -6.30 9.85 0.87
N SER A 324 -5.06 9.71 0.39
CA SER A 324 -4.65 10.22 -0.92
C SER A 324 -5.34 9.57 -2.12
N ASN A 325 -5.67 8.27 -2.08
CA ASN A 325 -6.28 7.59 -3.23
C ASN A 325 -7.81 7.67 -3.27
N LEU A 326 -8.45 8.25 -2.25
CA LEU A 326 -9.89 8.49 -2.26
C LEU A 326 -10.29 9.36 -3.48
N GLU A 327 -9.43 10.27 -3.87
CA GLU A 327 -9.61 11.11 -5.07
C GLU A 327 -9.89 10.28 -6.33
N ARG A 328 -9.24 9.12 -6.50
CA ARG A 328 -9.48 8.22 -7.64
C ARG A 328 -10.87 7.59 -7.61
N LEU A 329 -11.35 7.21 -6.43
CA LEU A 329 -12.73 6.74 -6.29
C LEU A 329 -13.71 7.83 -6.67
N LEU A 330 -13.54 9.03 -6.11
CA LEU A 330 -14.40 10.19 -6.38
C LEU A 330 -14.47 10.52 -7.87
N TYR A 331 -13.35 10.44 -8.58
CA TYR A 331 -13.29 10.63 -10.02
C TYR A 331 -14.21 9.65 -10.77
N TYR A 332 -14.18 8.35 -10.44
CA TYR A 332 -15.04 7.38 -11.13
C TYR A 332 -16.51 7.53 -10.77
N VAL A 333 -16.84 7.70 -9.50
CA VAL A 333 -18.24 7.78 -9.04
C VAL A 333 -18.93 9.11 -9.39
N SER A 334 -18.16 10.16 -9.69
CA SER A 334 -18.67 11.43 -10.20
C SER A 334 -18.94 11.42 -11.71
N GLY A 335 -18.79 10.26 -12.37
CA GLY A 335 -18.91 10.19 -13.84
C GLY A 335 -17.68 10.74 -14.58
N ARG A 336 -16.51 10.71 -13.94
CA ARG A 336 -15.21 11.20 -14.47
C ARG A 336 -15.20 12.73 -14.67
N ASP A 337 -15.75 13.47 -13.70
CA ASP A 337 -15.81 14.92 -13.69
C ASP A 337 -14.56 15.53 -13.06
N ASN A 338 -13.57 15.88 -13.90
CA ASN A 338 -12.31 16.47 -13.47
C ASN A 338 -12.47 17.82 -12.76
N GLU A 339 -13.43 18.66 -13.19
CA GLU A 339 -13.68 19.99 -12.61
C GLU A 339 -14.26 19.83 -11.19
N TYR A 340 -15.19 18.89 -11.02
CA TYR A 340 -15.72 18.53 -9.72
C TYR A 340 -14.61 18.06 -8.77
N ILE A 341 -13.74 17.17 -9.22
CA ILE A 341 -12.63 16.67 -8.40
C ILE A 341 -11.64 17.79 -8.05
N ALA A 342 -11.26 18.62 -9.03
CA ALA A 342 -10.38 19.76 -8.78
C ALA A 342 -10.95 20.71 -7.72
N ARG A 343 -12.27 20.95 -7.75
CA ARG A 343 -12.99 21.75 -6.73
C ARG A 343 -12.91 21.10 -5.35
N LEU A 344 -13.26 19.82 -5.21
CA LEU A 344 -13.22 19.12 -3.91
C LEU A 344 -11.81 19.12 -3.31
N MET A 345 -10.77 18.89 -4.13
CA MET A 345 -9.39 18.90 -3.66
C MET A 345 -8.90 20.29 -3.28
N LYS A 346 -9.39 21.33 -3.94
CA LYS A 346 -9.15 22.73 -3.56
C LYS A 346 -9.81 23.05 -2.22
N GLU A 347 -11.08 22.69 -2.03
CA GLU A 347 -11.80 22.86 -0.77
C GLU A 347 -11.06 22.15 0.37
N LEU A 348 -10.64 20.89 0.18
CA LEU A 348 -9.86 20.15 1.16
C LEU A 348 -8.55 20.85 1.54
N LYS A 349 -7.87 21.44 0.57
CA LYS A 349 -6.62 22.18 0.79
C LYS A 349 -6.85 23.47 1.58
N GLU A 350 -7.87 24.25 1.24
CA GLU A 350 -8.15 25.58 1.78
C GLU A 350 -8.86 25.55 3.12
N THR A 351 -9.84 24.64 3.28
CA THR A 351 -10.72 24.60 4.46
C THR A 351 -10.51 23.36 5.33
N GLY A 352 -9.80 22.34 4.82
CA GLY A 352 -9.65 21.05 5.48
C GLY A 352 -10.87 20.13 5.33
N ARG A 353 -11.90 20.53 4.57
CA ARG A 353 -13.17 19.81 4.45
C ARG A 353 -13.72 19.89 3.04
N PHE A 354 -14.44 18.83 2.62
CA PHE A 354 -15.34 18.84 1.46
C PHE A 354 -16.57 17.96 1.73
N GLU A 355 -17.60 18.14 0.90
CA GLU A 355 -18.82 17.32 0.96
C GLU A 355 -19.22 16.92 -0.48
N VAL A 356 -19.55 15.62 -0.64
CA VAL A 356 -20.08 15.11 -1.91
C VAL A 356 -21.58 15.23 -1.93
N THR A 357 -22.16 15.25 -3.14
CA THR A 357 -23.63 15.30 -3.27
C THR A 357 -24.28 14.01 -2.76
N PRO A 358 -25.56 14.03 -2.36
CA PRO A 358 -26.28 12.83 -1.93
C PRO A 358 -26.29 11.73 -2.98
N GLU A 359 -26.32 12.07 -4.27
CA GLU A 359 -26.30 11.12 -5.39
C GLU A 359 -24.94 10.37 -5.42
N ILE A 360 -23.82 11.09 -5.29
CA ILE A 360 -22.49 10.48 -5.23
C ILE A 360 -22.34 9.60 -4.00
N LEU A 361 -22.84 10.06 -2.84
CA LEU A 361 -22.83 9.23 -1.62
C LEU A 361 -23.65 7.95 -1.80
N SER A 362 -24.79 8.02 -2.47
CA SER A 362 -25.63 6.83 -2.78
C SER A 362 -24.84 5.82 -3.63
N ILE A 363 -24.17 6.26 -4.70
CA ILE A 363 -23.34 5.40 -5.55
C ILE A 363 -22.20 4.76 -4.74
N ILE A 364 -21.54 5.53 -3.89
CA ILE A 364 -20.48 4.98 -3.01
C ILE A 364 -21.04 3.87 -2.12
N LYS A 365 -22.19 4.08 -1.48
CA LYS A 365 -22.81 3.13 -0.55
C LYS A 365 -23.31 1.84 -1.21
N GLU A 366 -23.51 1.83 -2.53
CA GLU A 366 -23.84 0.60 -3.26
C GLU A 366 -22.73 -0.46 -3.11
N LYS A 367 -21.47 -0.05 -3.11
CA LYS A 367 -20.31 -0.95 -3.06
C LYS A 367 -19.51 -0.85 -1.76
N PHE A 368 -19.48 0.30 -1.11
CA PHE A 368 -18.68 0.50 0.09
C PHE A 368 -19.51 0.49 1.36
N GLN A 369 -18.97 -0.18 2.36
CA GLN A 369 -19.37 -0.07 3.77
C GLN A 369 -18.17 0.39 4.59
N ALA A 370 -18.39 0.82 5.83
CA ALA A 370 -17.32 1.26 6.69
C ALA A 370 -17.58 0.89 8.16
N GLY A 371 -16.50 0.70 8.89
CA GLY A 371 -16.48 0.54 10.33
C GLY A 371 -15.15 1.07 10.89
N TYR A 372 -15.08 1.21 12.23
CA TYR A 372 -13.83 1.58 12.89
C TYR A 372 -13.67 0.82 14.22
N THR A 373 -12.44 0.79 14.71
CA THR A 373 -12.05 0.01 15.89
C THR A 373 -11.14 0.84 16.77
N THR A 374 -11.32 0.77 18.10
CA THR A 374 -10.43 1.41 19.09
C THR A 374 -9.18 0.57 19.34
N ASP A 375 -8.18 1.12 20.00
CA ASP A 375 -6.97 0.39 20.40
C ASP A 375 -7.29 -0.72 21.40
N GLU A 376 -8.24 -0.50 22.31
CA GLU A 376 -8.72 -1.49 23.27
C GLU A 376 -9.36 -2.67 22.57
N ASP A 377 -10.32 -2.40 21.68
CA ASP A 377 -10.98 -3.45 20.88
C ASP A 377 -9.99 -4.20 20.00
N THR A 378 -9.02 -3.48 19.42
CA THR A 378 -7.96 -4.08 18.59
C THR A 378 -7.17 -5.14 19.38
N LYS A 379 -6.75 -4.82 20.61
CA LYS A 379 -6.03 -5.76 21.48
C LYS A 379 -6.92 -6.92 21.91
N GLU A 380 -8.18 -6.66 22.24
CA GLU A 380 -9.15 -7.69 22.61
C GLU A 380 -9.36 -8.69 21.45
N ILE A 381 -9.48 -8.22 20.23
CA ILE A 381 -9.65 -9.07 19.03
C ILE A 381 -8.40 -9.94 18.78
N ILE A 382 -7.18 -9.41 18.90
CA ILE A 382 -5.96 -10.22 18.79
C ILE A 382 -6.03 -11.40 19.75
N LYS A 383 -6.33 -11.15 21.03
CA LYS A 383 -6.45 -12.18 22.06
C LYS A 383 -7.58 -13.17 21.77
N LYS A 384 -8.74 -12.66 21.37
CA LYS A 384 -9.94 -13.48 21.10
C LYS A 384 -9.69 -14.45 19.93
N ILE A 385 -9.12 -13.96 18.81
CA ILE A 385 -8.90 -14.80 17.64
C ILE A 385 -7.76 -15.78 17.87
N TYR A 386 -6.70 -15.38 18.58
CA TYR A 386 -5.66 -16.32 18.97
C TYR A 386 -6.21 -17.48 19.82
N ASN A 387 -7.06 -17.19 20.81
CA ASN A 387 -7.65 -18.23 21.66
C ASN A 387 -8.68 -19.11 20.93
N LYS A 388 -9.43 -18.54 19.97
CA LYS A 388 -10.50 -19.23 19.25
C LYS A 388 -9.97 -20.07 18.09
N ASP A 389 -9.12 -19.49 17.26
CA ASP A 389 -8.69 -20.05 15.98
C ASP A 389 -7.20 -20.40 15.95
N ASN A 390 -6.47 -20.18 17.04
CA ASN A 390 -5.01 -20.32 17.13
C ASN A 390 -4.29 -19.52 16.02
N TYR A 391 -4.86 -18.37 15.63
CA TYR A 391 -4.34 -17.50 14.58
C TYR A 391 -3.93 -16.14 15.17
N LEU A 392 -2.66 -15.75 14.94
CA LEU A 392 -2.09 -14.52 15.49
C LEU A 392 -2.26 -13.38 14.49
N LEU A 393 -3.11 -12.43 14.82
CA LEU A 393 -3.33 -11.21 14.03
C LEU A 393 -2.28 -10.14 14.34
N ASP A 394 -1.87 -9.36 13.31
CA ASP A 394 -1.27 -8.04 13.55
C ASP A 394 -2.34 -7.01 13.90
N THR A 395 -1.91 -5.85 14.39
CA THR A 395 -2.83 -4.82 14.86
C THR A 395 -3.75 -4.25 13.76
N HIS A 396 -3.27 -4.13 12.53
CA HIS A 396 -4.07 -3.62 11.41
C HIS A 396 -5.12 -4.64 10.96
N THR A 397 -4.73 -5.90 10.87
CA THR A 397 -5.65 -7.00 10.56
C THR A 397 -6.71 -7.14 11.66
N ALA A 398 -6.33 -6.94 12.93
CA ALA A 398 -7.26 -6.98 14.04
C ALA A 398 -8.34 -5.88 13.95
N VAL A 399 -7.97 -4.66 13.53
CA VAL A 399 -8.94 -3.59 13.22
C VAL A 399 -9.96 -4.07 12.18
N ALA A 400 -9.49 -4.64 11.08
CA ALA A 400 -10.38 -5.12 10.02
C ALA A 400 -11.21 -6.34 10.47
N TYR A 401 -10.65 -7.22 11.27
CA TYR A 401 -11.36 -8.40 11.78
C TYR A 401 -12.49 -8.01 12.76
N LYS A 402 -12.27 -6.99 13.61
CA LYS A 402 -13.35 -6.43 14.44
C LYS A 402 -14.48 -5.87 13.59
N VAL A 403 -14.13 -5.10 12.56
CA VAL A 403 -15.13 -4.55 11.62
C VAL A 403 -15.87 -5.67 10.88
N LEU A 404 -15.19 -6.78 10.52
CA LEU A 404 -15.87 -7.98 10.00
C LEU A 404 -16.92 -8.48 10.99
N LEU A 405 -16.55 -8.70 12.26
CA LEU A 405 -17.46 -9.26 13.25
C LEU A 405 -18.70 -8.38 13.49
N ASP A 406 -18.52 -7.06 13.42
CA ASP A 406 -19.62 -6.08 13.57
C ASP A 406 -20.54 -6.04 12.33
N ASN A 407 -20.05 -6.48 11.16
CA ASN A 407 -20.76 -6.44 9.88
C ASN A 407 -20.84 -7.82 9.23
N LEU A 408 -20.82 -8.90 10.00
CA LEU A 408 -20.74 -10.27 9.49
C LEU A 408 -21.94 -10.61 8.59
N ASP A 409 -21.68 -10.74 7.31
CA ASP A 409 -22.65 -11.23 6.32
C ASP A 409 -22.49 -12.75 6.13
N LYS A 410 -23.51 -13.51 6.54
CA LYS A 410 -23.52 -14.97 6.45
C LYS A 410 -23.91 -15.49 5.07
N ASN A 411 -24.36 -14.64 4.18
CA ASN A 411 -24.78 -15.02 2.84
C ASN A 411 -23.63 -15.01 1.83
N HIS A 412 -22.54 -14.32 2.14
CA HIS A 412 -21.38 -14.18 1.28
C HIS A 412 -20.10 -14.60 2.00
N ALA A 413 -19.13 -15.09 1.25
CA ALA A 413 -17.80 -15.33 1.79
C ALA A 413 -17.14 -13.98 2.17
N ASN A 414 -16.63 -13.88 3.40
CA ASN A 414 -15.99 -12.68 3.92
C ASN A 414 -14.48 -12.89 3.97
N ILE A 415 -13.71 -12.00 3.34
CA ILE A 415 -12.25 -12.07 3.24
C ILE A 415 -11.65 -10.83 3.90
N VAL A 416 -10.92 -11.02 4.99
CA VAL A 416 -10.15 -9.96 5.66
C VAL A 416 -8.75 -9.91 5.05
N LEU A 417 -8.30 -8.72 4.67
CA LEU A 417 -6.94 -8.53 4.17
C LEU A 417 -5.96 -8.37 5.35
N SER A 418 -5.04 -9.31 5.48
CA SER A 418 -3.99 -9.28 6.50
C SER A 418 -2.74 -8.61 5.96
N THR A 419 -2.48 -7.39 6.43
CA THR A 419 -1.57 -6.44 5.78
C THR A 419 -0.16 -6.44 6.33
N ALA A 420 0.10 -7.07 7.47
CA ALA A 420 1.43 -7.16 8.06
C ALA A 420 1.61 -8.43 8.90
N SER A 421 2.86 -8.84 9.08
CA SER A 421 3.19 -9.87 10.07
C SER A 421 2.99 -9.32 11.49
N PRO A 422 2.47 -10.13 12.44
CA PRO A 422 2.36 -9.76 13.85
C PRO A 422 3.68 -9.25 14.45
N TYR A 423 4.79 -9.79 13.99
CA TYR A 423 6.14 -9.44 14.44
C TYR A 423 6.64 -8.05 14.01
N LYS A 424 5.91 -7.33 13.16
CA LYS A 424 6.17 -5.92 12.83
C LYS A 424 5.72 -4.97 13.94
N PHE A 425 4.80 -5.43 14.79
CA PHE A 425 4.15 -4.68 15.87
C PHE A 425 4.20 -5.50 17.16
N THR A 426 5.37 -6.07 17.43
CA THR A 426 5.60 -7.09 18.47
C THR A 426 5.13 -6.64 19.85
N GLU A 427 5.46 -5.40 20.27
CA GLU A 427 5.07 -4.86 21.56
C GLU A 427 3.54 -4.85 21.74
N SER A 428 2.82 -4.34 20.74
CA SER A 428 1.36 -4.27 20.78
C SER A 428 0.69 -5.65 20.74
N VAL A 429 1.22 -6.55 19.90
CA VAL A 429 0.70 -7.92 19.81
C VAL A 429 1.00 -8.72 21.10
N TYR A 430 2.21 -8.62 21.63
CA TYR A 430 2.60 -9.28 22.88
C TYR A 430 1.74 -8.78 24.06
N SER A 431 1.56 -7.44 24.18
CA SER A 431 0.74 -6.86 25.26
C SER A 431 -0.76 -7.14 25.11
N SER A 432 -1.22 -7.59 23.95
CA SER A 432 -2.60 -8.07 23.77
C SER A 432 -2.83 -9.46 24.40
N LEU A 433 -1.78 -10.28 24.46
CA LEU A 433 -1.85 -11.62 25.02
C LEU A 433 -1.37 -11.69 26.47
N ASN A 434 -0.53 -10.74 26.91
CA ASN A 434 0.18 -10.74 28.19
C ASN A 434 0.06 -9.38 28.90
N ALA A 435 0.54 -9.30 30.13
CA ALA A 435 0.77 -8.02 30.79
C ALA A 435 1.83 -7.18 30.02
N PRO A 436 1.74 -5.84 30.05
CA PRO A 436 2.76 -4.97 29.48
C PRO A 436 4.16 -5.30 30.00
N SER A 437 5.17 -5.23 29.13
CA SER A 437 6.57 -5.50 29.45
C SER A 437 7.44 -4.32 29.04
N ASN A 438 8.51 -4.07 29.79
CA ASN A 438 9.53 -3.06 29.49
C ASN A 438 10.75 -3.64 28.74
N GLU A 439 10.66 -4.88 28.27
CA GLU A 439 11.73 -5.52 27.51
C GLU A 439 11.79 -4.96 26.09
N ASP A 440 12.96 -5.07 25.46
CA ASP A 440 13.14 -4.62 24.08
C ASP A 440 12.31 -5.46 23.08
N GLU A 441 11.93 -4.86 21.93
CA GLU A 441 11.07 -5.50 20.94
C GLU A 441 11.62 -6.85 20.42
N PHE A 442 12.94 -7.04 20.34
CA PHE A 442 13.53 -8.29 19.85
C PHE A 442 13.40 -9.41 20.88
N THR A 443 13.57 -9.08 22.17
CA THR A 443 13.30 -10.02 23.27
C THR A 443 11.81 -10.41 23.31
N LEU A 444 10.91 -9.44 23.15
CA LEU A 444 9.47 -9.71 23.07
C LEU A 444 9.11 -10.56 21.84
N MET A 445 9.81 -10.39 20.73
CA MET A 445 9.63 -11.18 19.50
C MET A 445 9.93 -12.67 19.76
N GLU A 446 11.04 -12.99 20.42
CA GLU A 446 11.39 -14.37 20.79
C GLU A 446 10.37 -14.97 21.78
N LYS A 447 9.95 -14.21 22.80
CA LYS A 447 8.93 -14.66 23.75
C LYS A 447 7.58 -14.91 23.08
N LEU A 448 7.18 -14.05 22.15
CA LEU A 448 5.96 -14.22 21.37
C LEU A 448 6.02 -15.50 20.52
N HIS A 449 7.17 -15.77 19.89
CA HIS A 449 7.41 -17.01 19.16
C HIS A 449 7.35 -18.25 20.09
N GLU A 450 8.02 -18.20 21.24
CA GLU A 450 7.99 -19.29 22.22
C GLU A 450 6.57 -19.60 22.71
N GLN A 451 5.76 -18.56 22.93
CA GLN A 451 4.37 -18.70 23.40
C GLN A 451 3.43 -19.20 22.31
N THR A 452 3.51 -18.63 21.11
CA THR A 452 2.50 -18.83 20.05
C THR A 452 2.88 -19.92 19.05
N LYS A 453 4.16 -20.27 18.97
CA LYS A 453 4.75 -21.15 17.93
C LYS A 453 4.58 -20.63 16.50
N VAL A 454 4.17 -19.38 16.33
CA VAL A 454 4.15 -18.70 15.03
C VAL A 454 5.58 -18.34 14.65
N ASP A 455 6.02 -18.68 13.43
CA ASP A 455 7.39 -18.45 13.00
C ASP A 455 7.70 -16.95 12.83
N ILE A 456 8.85 -16.55 13.37
CA ILE A 456 9.39 -15.22 13.09
C ILE A 456 9.81 -15.17 11.60
N PRO A 457 9.33 -14.18 10.81
CA PRO A 457 9.73 -14.03 9.40
C PRO A 457 11.25 -13.96 9.23
N LYS A 458 11.79 -14.65 8.22
CA LYS A 458 13.25 -14.74 7.97
C LYS A 458 13.95 -13.38 7.91
N ASN A 459 13.27 -12.36 7.36
CA ASN A 459 13.79 -11.00 7.27
C ASN A 459 13.86 -10.26 8.63
N LEU A 460 13.21 -10.77 9.66
CA LEU A 460 13.23 -10.24 11.03
C LEU A 460 14.15 -11.04 11.95
N GLN A 461 14.42 -12.33 11.62
CA GLN A 461 15.32 -13.17 12.41
C GLN A 461 16.74 -12.58 12.45
N GLY A 462 17.26 -12.39 13.66
CA GLY A 462 18.61 -11.87 13.88
C GLY A 462 18.84 -10.44 13.34
N LEU A 463 17.79 -9.68 13.09
CA LEU A 463 17.87 -8.32 12.55
C LEU A 463 18.69 -7.38 13.45
N ASN A 464 18.58 -7.51 14.76
CA ASN A 464 19.36 -6.77 15.76
C ASN A 464 20.86 -7.06 15.76
N LYS A 465 21.30 -8.12 15.07
CA LYS A 465 22.71 -8.51 14.92
C LYS A 465 23.33 -8.05 13.62
N LYS A 466 22.49 -7.51 12.69
CA LYS A 466 22.98 -7.01 11.40
C LYS A 466 23.74 -5.71 11.54
N GLU A 467 24.69 -5.50 10.63
CA GLU A 467 25.47 -4.25 10.56
C GLU A 467 24.54 -3.06 10.23
N ILE A 468 24.64 -1.99 11.02
CA ILE A 468 24.00 -0.71 10.73
C ILE A 468 24.80 0.01 9.64
N ARG A 469 24.27 0.07 8.45
CA ARG A 469 24.90 0.64 7.25
C ARG A 469 24.55 2.12 7.04
N HIS A 470 23.34 2.53 7.40
CA HIS A 470 22.83 3.89 7.22
C HIS A 470 22.68 4.57 8.56
N LYS A 471 23.59 5.53 8.85
CA LYS A 471 23.68 6.20 10.15
C LYS A 471 23.43 7.70 10.07
N ASP A 472 23.22 8.22 8.84
CA ASP A 472 23.12 9.65 8.61
C ASP A 472 21.84 10.21 9.24
N VAL A 473 21.99 11.35 9.94
CA VAL A 473 20.88 12.12 10.51
C VAL A 473 21.10 13.58 10.14
N ILE A 474 20.10 14.23 9.55
CA ILE A 474 20.19 15.62 9.05
C ILE A 474 18.98 16.43 9.49
N ASN A 475 19.03 17.75 9.29
CA ASN A 475 17.86 18.59 9.40
C ASN A 475 17.06 18.56 8.08
N LYS A 476 15.78 18.90 8.14
CA LYS A 476 14.89 18.95 6.96
C LYS A 476 15.46 19.85 5.85
N GLU A 477 16.00 20.99 6.23
CA GLU A 477 16.57 22.00 5.33
C GLU A 477 17.77 21.49 4.54
N ASP A 478 18.49 20.50 5.06
CA ASP A 478 19.68 19.91 4.46
C ASP A 478 19.37 18.81 3.44
N MET A 479 18.11 18.40 3.28
CA MET A 479 17.72 17.26 2.41
C MET A 479 18.17 17.44 0.96
N LYS A 480 17.98 18.62 0.35
CA LYS A 480 18.41 18.91 -1.02
C LYS A 480 19.92 18.72 -1.19
N LYS A 481 20.70 19.31 -0.29
CA LYS A 481 22.17 19.22 -0.29
C LYS A 481 22.61 17.76 -0.12
N TYR A 482 22.06 17.08 0.85
CA TYR A 482 22.38 15.68 1.13
C TYR A 482 22.12 14.77 -0.09
N ILE A 483 20.97 14.93 -0.76
CA ILE A 483 20.66 14.15 -1.96
C ILE A 483 21.71 14.38 -3.05
N LEU A 484 22.05 15.65 -3.36
CA LEU A 484 23.00 15.98 -4.42
C LEU A 484 24.42 15.46 -4.12
N GLU A 485 24.84 15.48 -2.87
CA GLU A 485 26.13 14.93 -2.42
C GLU A 485 26.16 13.40 -2.50
N LYS A 486 25.06 12.72 -2.11
CA LYS A 486 25.00 11.26 -2.04
C LYS A 486 24.65 10.58 -3.36
N LEU A 487 24.20 11.32 -4.38
CA LEU A 487 23.90 10.75 -5.71
C LEU A 487 25.09 10.05 -6.35
N GLY A 488 26.32 10.47 -6.08
CA GLY A 488 27.52 9.83 -6.59
C GLY A 488 27.87 8.49 -5.93
N GLU A 489 27.27 8.19 -4.78
CA GLU A 489 27.42 6.93 -4.05
C GLU A 489 26.40 5.86 -4.48
N LEU A 490 25.41 6.23 -5.28
CA LEU A 490 24.30 5.40 -5.80
C LEU A 490 24.58 5.03 -7.30
#